data_5993dc6f274f141699e479c8e4bd74a5
#
_entry.id   5993dc6f274f141699e479c8e4bd74a5
#
_cell.length_a   1.000
_cell.length_b   1.000
_cell.length_c   1.000
_cell.angle_alpha   90.00
_cell.angle_beta   90.00
_cell.angle_gamma   90.00
#
_symmetry.space_group_name_H-M   'P 1'
#
loop_
_entity.id
_entity.type
_entity.pdbx_description
1 polymer ?
#
loop_
_entity_poly.entity_id
_entity_poly.type
_entity_poly.pdbx_seq_one_letter_code
_entity_poly.pdbx_strand_id
1 'polypeptide(L)'
;CYNGNILVNAMNIGVAKKNKVFYSIASGIGNPVVYVGSKTGRDGIHGATMASAEFDDDSESKKPTVQVGDPFTEKLLLEACLELMQKKSIVSIQDMGAAGLTSSSIEMASKGDLGIKINLNLIPCRENNMTPYEIMLSESQERMLIVLKKGKEKEARKIFEKWGLDFAIIGQLTNSKKLELEFNKKNVCSIPIHSLGDNAPKYKRDFITYSYPKIINHDSNICLLYTSPSPRDQR
;
A
#
# COMPACT_ATOMS: atom_id res chain seq x y z
N CYS A 1 -23.57 6.10 -19.57
CA CYS A 1 -22.65 7.24 -19.34
C CYS A 1 -22.12 7.20 -17.91
N TYR A 2 -20.83 7.30 -17.74
CA TYR A 2 -20.17 7.30 -16.44
C TYR A 2 -19.80 8.72 -16.00
N ASN A 3 -20.65 9.71 -16.30
CA ASN A 3 -20.33 11.12 -16.09
C ASN A 3 -20.24 11.53 -14.60
N GLY A 4 -20.89 10.78 -13.70
CA GLY A 4 -20.88 11.07 -12.26
C GLY A 4 -19.67 10.45 -11.52
N ASN A 5 -19.14 9.35 -12.04
CA ASN A 5 -17.92 8.70 -11.49
C ASN A 5 -17.24 7.89 -12.59
N ILE A 6 -16.02 8.24 -12.90
CA ILE A 6 -15.21 7.56 -13.93
C ILE A 6 -14.29 6.56 -13.24
N LEU A 7 -14.50 5.28 -13.52
CA LEU A 7 -13.59 4.22 -13.08
C LEU A 7 -12.43 4.11 -14.08
N VAL A 8 -11.22 4.31 -13.58
CA VAL A 8 -9.99 4.08 -14.33
C VAL A 8 -9.34 2.79 -13.83
N ASN A 9 -9.12 1.85 -14.73
CA ASN A 9 -8.48 0.59 -14.42
C ASN A 9 -7.11 0.53 -15.10
N ALA A 10 -6.09 0.18 -14.34
CA ALA A 10 -4.75 -0.10 -14.86
C ALA A 10 -4.42 -1.57 -14.62
N MET A 11 -3.79 -2.20 -15.58
CA MET A 11 -3.36 -3.59 -15.49
C MET A 11 -1.89 -3.70 -15.86
N ASN A 12 -1.11 -4.34 -14.96
CA ASN A 12 0.28 -4.70 -15.21
C ASN A 12 0.41 -6.22 -15.34
N ILE A 13 1.08 -6.67 -16.38
CA ILE A 13 1.34 -8.09 -16.63
C ILE A 13 2.84 -8.30 -16.64
N GLY A 14 3.32 -9.28 -15.87
CA GLY A 14 4.73 -9.64 -15.85
C GLY A 14 4.93 -11.14 -15.68
N VAL A 15 6.14 -11.59 -15.94
CA VAL A 15 6.56 -12.98 -15.76
C VAL A 15 7.58 -13.05 -14.65
N ALA A 16 7.31 -13.88 -13.65
CA ALA A 16 8.21 -14.11 -12.51
C ALA A 16 8.47 -15.61 -12.32
N LYS A 17 9.66 -15.95 -11.83
CA LYS A 17 9.95 -17.33 -11.41
C LYS A 17 9.16 -17.63 -10.14
N LYS A 18 8.48 -18.78 -10.06
CA LYS A 18 7.63 -19.19 -8.93
C LYS A 18 8.36 -19.08 -7.57
N ASN A 19 9.64 -19.38 -7.50
CA ASN A 19 10.45 -19.30 -6.28
C ASN A 19 11.03 -17.89 -5.99
N LYS A 20 10.67 -16.89 -6.78
CA LYS A 20 11.06 -15.49 -6.63
C LYS A 20 9.89 -14.57 -6.27
N VAL A 21 8.74 -15.15 -5.92
CA VAL A 21 7.56 -14.40 -5.47
C VAL A 21 7.66 -14.17 -3.96
N PHE A 22 7.45 -12.93 -3.52
CA PHE A 22 7.39 -12.55 -2.12
C PHE A 22 5.94 -12.29 -1.72
N TYR A 23 5.59 -12.66 -0.51
CA TYR A 23 4.22 -12.55 -0.01
C TYR A 23 4.15 -11.57 1.17
N SER A 24 2.99 -10.97 1.35
CA SER A 24 2.70 -10.09 2.49
C SER A 24 2.22 -10.89 3.72
N ILE A 25 2.91 -12.00 4.05
CA ILE A 25 2.59 -12.85 5.19
C ILE A 25 3.66 -12.66 6.26
N ALA A 26 3.31 -11.98 7.35
CA ALA A 26 4.22 -11.77 8.46
C ALA A 26 4.52 -13.08 9.18
N SER A 27 5.77 -13.32 9.56
CA SER A 27 6.17 -14.45 10.38
C SER A 27 7.37 -14.14 11.27
N GLY A 28 7.51 -14.86 12.39
CA GLY A 28 8.58 -14.73 13.33
C GLY A 28 8.38 -13.58 14.34
N ILE A 29 7.98 -13.95 15.56
CA ILE A 29 7.81 -13.01 16.67
C ILE A 29 9.16 -12.32 16.95
N GLY A 30 9.12 -11.00 17.14
CA GLY A 30 10.30 -10.17 17.38
C GLY A 30 11.06 -9.77 16.11
N ASN A 31 10.63 -10.20 14.94
CA ASN A 31 11.16 -9.68 13.68
C ASN A 31 10.84 -8.19 13.53
N PRO A 32 11.83 -7.37 13.11
CA PRO A 32 11.64 -5.92 12.96
C PRO A 32 10.72 -5.58 11.81
N VAL A 33 9.85 -4.62 12.06
CA VAL A 33 8.99 -3.98 11.08
C VAL A 33 9.64 -2.69 10.62
N VAL A 34 9.84 -2.55 9.34
CA VAL A 34 10.62 -1.47 8.72
C VAL A 34 9.78 -0.71 7.73
N TYR A 35 9.83 0.60 7.84
CA TYR A 35 9.29 1.56 6.89
C TYR A 35 10.39 1.99 5.93
N VAL A 36 10.10 2.03 4.63
CA VAL A 36 11.03 2.48 3.60
C VAL A 36 10.33 3.32 2.53
N GLY A 37 11.09 4.19 1.88
CA GLY A 37 10.61 5.03 0.78
C GLY A 37 10.42 6.48 1.16
N SER A 38 9.40 7.13 0.60
CA SER A 38 9.08 8.53 0.82
C SER A 38 8.60 8.82 2.25
N LYS A 39 8.74 10.06 2.70
CA LYS A 39 8.21 10.50 3.99
C LYS A 39 6.69 10.59 3.98
N THR A 40 6.08 10.25 5.10
CA THR A 40 4.63 10.37 5.32
C THR A 40 4.21 11.84 5.41
N GLY A 41 3.23 12.24 4.63
CA GLY A 41 2.61 13.57 4.66
C GLY A 41 1.10 13.50 4.88
N ARG A 42 0.41 14.66 4.89
CA ARG A 42 -1.06 14.78 4.99
C ARG A 42 -1.75 14.65 3.64
N ASP A 43 -1.32 13.73 2.80
CA ASP A 43 -1.87 13.46 1.48
C ASP A 43 -2.60 12.12 1.46
N GLY A 44 -3.67 12.05 0.68
CA GLY A 44 -4.47 10.85 0.48
C GLY A 44 -5.29 10.40 1.70
N ILE A 45 -5.34 11.17 2.78
CA ILE A 45 -6.16 10.83 3.96
C ILE A 45 -7.63 10.80 3.53
N HIS A 46 -8.29 9.65 3.72
CA HIS A 46 -9.62 9.36 3.19
C HIS A 46 -9.72 9.29 1.65
N GLY A 47 -8.63 9.12 0.92
CA GLY A 47 -8.63 9.02 -0.54
C GLY A 47 -9.51 7.89 -1.06
N ALA A 48 -9.48 6.72 -0.44
CA ALA A 48 -10.34 5.58 -0.79
C ALA A 48 -11.84 5.89 -0.58
N THR A 49 -12.20 6.65 0.45
CA THR A 49 -13.58 7.10 0.72
C THR A 49 -14.03 8.10 -0.35
N MET A 50 -13.16 9.04 -0.72
CA MET A 50 -13.42 10.01 -1.77
C MET A 50 -13.65 9.34 -3.12
N ALA A 51 -12.88 8.30 -3.45
CA ALA A 51 -13.05 7.55 -4.71
C ALA A 51 -14.41 6.85 -4.82
N SER A 52 -15.10 6.63 -3.69
CA SER A 52 -16.44 6.02 -3.63
C SER A 52 -17.57 7.05 -3.51
N ALA A 53 -17.25 8.33 -3.40
CA ALA A 53 -18.24 9.42 -3.28
C ALA A 53 -18.59 10.00 -4.66
N GLU A 54 -19.77 10.60 -4.76
CA GLU A 54 -20.11 11.45 -5.90
C GLU A 54 -19.36 12.78 -5.78
N PHE A 55 -18.86 13.28 -6.92
CA PHE A 55 -18.20 14.58 -6.97
C PHE A 55 -19.27 15.68 -7.00
N ASP A 56 -19.18 16.59 -6.03
CA ASP A 56 -19.99 17.79 -5.90
C ASP A 56 -19.15 19.07 -6.03
N ASP A 57 -19.81 20.23 -6.04
CA ASP A 57 -19.14 21.53 -6.18
C ASP A 57 -18.18 21.86 -5.01
N ASP A 58 -18.28 21.16 -3.88
CA ASP A 58 -17.41 21.29 -2.71
C ASP A 58 -16.07 20.50 -2.81
N SER A 59 -15.77 19.96 -3.98
CA SER A 59 -14.58 19.09 -4.21
C SER A 59 -13.26 19.81 -3.91
N GLU A 60 -13.21 21.15 -3.99
CA GLU A 60 -11.99 21.90 -3.66
C GLU A 60 -11.58 21.82 -2.18
N SER A 61 -12.53 21.68 -1.27
CA SER A 61 -12.26 21.52 0.16
C SER A 61 -11.62 20.16 0.49
N LYS A 62 -11.71 19.20 -0.44
CA LYS A 62 -11.23 17.81 -0.30
C LYS A 62 -9.81 17.61 -0.86
N LYS A 63 -9.09 18.68 -1.21
CA LYS A 63 -7.70 18.62 -1.73
C LYS A 63 -6.71 17.77 -0.91
N PRO A 64 -6.79 17.73 0.44
CA PRO A 64 -5.93 16.84 1.24
C PRO A 64 -6.14 15.34 0.99
N THR A 65 -7.23 14.95 0.34
CA THR A 65 -7.52 13.55 -0.01
C THR A 65 -6.83 13.11 -1.31
N VAL A 66 -6.23 14.03 -2.07
CA VAL A 66 -5.53 13.72 -3.32
C VAL A 66 -4.18 13.10 -3.02
N GLN A 67 -3.88 11.99 -3.67
CA GLN A 67 -2.56 11.37 -3.64
C GLN A 67 -1.63 12.08 -4.63
N VAL A 68 -0.39 12.34 -4.19
CA VAL A 68 0.67 12.92 -5.04
C VAL A 68 1.71 11.85 -5.28
N GLY A 69 1.96 11.52 -6.54
CA GLY A 69 2.97 10.53 -6.93
C GLY A 69 4.28 11.18 -7.38
N ASP A 70 5.41 10.51 -7.12
CA ASP A 70 6.73 10.87 -7.60
C ASP A 70 7.34 9.69 -8.37
N PRO A 71 7.22 9.65 -9.72
CA PRO A 71 7.72 8.54 -10.53
C PRO A 71 9.22 8.31 -10.40
N PHE A 72 9.99 9.33 -10.06
CA PHE A 72 11.43 9.19 -9.84
C PHE A 72 11.72 8.42 -8.55
N THR A 73 11.10 8.83 -7.44
CA THR A 73 11.22 8.11 -6.16
C THR A 73 10.65 6.69 -6.25
N GLU A 74 9.55 6.48 -6.99
CA GLU A 74 9.00 5.15 -7.26
C GLU A 74 10.03 4.25 -7.95
N LYS A 75 10.76 4.75 -8.95
CA LYS A 75 11.83 4.01 -9.61
C LYS A 75 12.94 3.62 -8.64
N LEU A 76 13.38 4.55 -7.78
CA LEU A 76 14.40 4.27 -6.78
C LEU A 76 13.94 3.20 -5.77
N LEU A 77 12.69 3.31 -5.30
CA LEU A 77 12.10 2.35 -4.36
C LEU A 77 12.00 0.94 -4.97
N LEU A 78 11.57 0.85 -6.23
CA LEU A 78 11.50 -0.40 -6.96
C LEU A 78 12.87 -1.07 -7.05
N GLU A 79 13.92 -0.34 -7.45
CA GLU A 79 15.27 -0.88 -7.56
C GLU A 79 15.84 -1.31 -6.20
N ALA A 80 15.62 -0.51 -5.14
CA ALA A 80 16.05 -0.85 -3.79
C ALA A 80 15.36 -2.12 -3.28
N CYS A 81 14.05 -2.26 -3.50
CA CYS A 81 13.30 -3.45 -3.15
C CYS A 81 13.79 -4.68 -3.89
N LEU A 82 14.02 -4.57 -5.21
CA LEU A 82 14.54 -5.66 -6.03
C LEU A 82 15.96 -6.08 -5.59
N GLU A 83 16.82 -5.13 -5.21
CA GLU A 83 18.15 -5.44 -4.66
C GLU A 83 18.04 -6.17 -3.31
N LEU A 84 17.16 -5.70 -2.41
CA LEU A 84 16.94 -6.35 -1.12
C LEU A 84 16.34 -7.76 -1.26
N MET A 85 15.45 -7.98 -2.22
CA MET A 85 14.85 -9.28 -2.51
C MET A 85 15.89 -10.35 -2.88
N GLN A 86 17.06 -9.95 -3.37
CA GLN A 86 18.16 -10.87 -3.66
C GLN A 86 18.91 -11.36 -2.40
N LYS A 87 18.70 -10.72 -1.25
CA LYS A 87 19.51 -10.91 -0.02
C LYS A 87 18.96 -11.92 0.99
N LYS A 88 17.87 -12.60 0.74
CA LYS A 88 17.21 -13.52 1.70
C LYS A 88 16.92 -12.89 3.08
N SER A 89 16.83 -11.57 3.15
CA SER A 89 16.63 -10.77 4.37
C SER A 89 15.15 -10.51 4.66
N ILE A 90 14.32 -10.53 3.63
CA ILE A 90 12.89 -10.25 3.72
C ILE A 90 12.14 -11.47 4.24
N VAL A 91 11.21 -11.23 5.16
CA VAL A 91 10.18 -12.17 5.60
C VAL A 91 8.88 -11.89 4.85
N SER A 92 8.44 -10.64 4.84
CA SER A 92 7.25 -10.19 4.12
C SER A 92 7.43 -8.73 3.68
N ILE A 93 6.69 -8.34 2.65
CA ILE A 93 6.71 -7.01 2.07
C ILE A 93 5.31 -6.64 1.58
N GLN A 94 4.89 -5.41 1.82
CA GLN A 94 3.59 -4.85 1.46
C GLN A 94 3.74 -3.38 1.10
N ASP A 95 3.04 -2.94 0.05
CA ASP A 95 2.90 -1.53 -0.26
C ASP A 95 1.97 -0.82 0.74
N MET A 96 2.12 0.49 0.84
CA MET A 96 1.24 1.35 1.62
C MET A 96 0.30 2.11 0.68
N GLY A 97 -0.70 1.41 0.17
CA GLY A 97 -1.74 1.98 -0.69
C GLY A 97 -2.88 2.61 0.09
N ALA A 98 -4.13 2.20 -0.21
CA ALA A 98 -5.33 2.67 0.47
C ALA A 98 -5.24 2.47 1.99
N ALA A 99 -5.62 3.49 2.76
CA ALA A 99 -5.48 3.55 4.22
C ALA A 99 -4.02 3.38 4.72
N GLY A 100 -3.03 3.53 3.85
CA GLY A 100 -1.62 3.67 4.14
C GLY A 100 -1.03 2.60 5.07
N LEU A 101 -0.45 3.05 6.19
CA LEU A 101 0.18 2.15 7.16
C LEU A 101 -0.83 1.27 7.90
N THR A 102 -2.09 1.70 8.01
CA THR A 102 -3.14 0.92 8.67
C THR A 102 -3.40 -0.37 7.92
N SER A 103 -3.72 -0.31 6.63
CA SER A 103 -4.01 -1.50 5.83
C SER A 103 -2.79 -2.40 5.69
N SER A 104 -1.63 -1.86 5.37
CA SER A 104 -0.41 -2.65 5.18
C SER A 104 -0.01 -3.43 6.44
N SER A 105 -0.07 -2.79 7.61
CA SER A 105 0.27 -3.45 8.89
C SER A 105 -0.74 -4.53 9.28
N ILE A 106 -2.03 -4.25 9.12
CA ILE A 106 -3.10 -5.20 9.45
C ILE A 106 -3.09 -6.40 8.52
N GLU A 107 -2.99 -6.18 7.21
CA GLU A 107 -2.96 -7.27 6.24
C GLU A 107 -1.79 -8.22 6.45
N MET A 108 -0.59 -7.68 6.65
CA MET A 108 0.60 -8.51 6.91
C MET A 108 0.45 -9.32 8.19
N ALA A 109 -0.01 -8.69 9.27
CA ALA A 109 -0.17 -9.34 10.57
C ALA A 109 -1.31 -10.36 10.57
N SER A 110 -2.46 -10.04 9.95
CA SER A 110 -3.62 -10.95 9.83
C SER A 110 -3.28 -12.21 9.05
N LYS A 111 -2.66 -12.06 7.87
CA LYS A 111 -2.22 -13.20 7.05
C LYS A 111 -1.22 -14.11 7.77
N GLY A 112 -0.46 -13.56 8.74
CA GLY A 112 0.50 -14.30 9.56
C GLY A 112 -0.04 -14.78 10.91
N ASP A 113 -1.29 -14.49 11.24
CA ASP A 113 -1.90 -14.73 12.57
C ASP A 113 -1.04 -14.19 13.73
N LEU A 114 -0.47 -13.02 13.56
CA LEU A 114 0.41 -12.35 14.52
C LEU A 114 -0.15 -10.98 14.93
N GLY A 115 0.41 -10.40 15.98
CA GLY A 115 0.26 -9.00 16.33
C GLY A 115 1.40 -8.16 15.76
N ILE A 116 1.20 -6.86 15.75
CA ILE A 116 2.22 -5.90 15.32
C ILE A 116 2.23 -4.71 16.28
N LYS A 117 3.41 -4.35 16.78
CA LYS A 117 3.61 -3.16 17.62
C LYS A 117 4.44 -2.14 16.84
N ILE A 118 3.91 -0.92 16.73
CA ILE A 118 4.53 0.18 15.98
C ILE A 118 4.68 1.39 16.91
N ASN A 119 5.85 2.03 16.84
CA ASN A 119 6.11 3.33 17.46
C ASN A 119 6.02 4.42 16.37
N LEU A 120 4.97 5.21 16.42
CA LEU A 120 4.67 6.24 15.43
C LEU A 120 5.68 7.40 15.44
N ASN A 121 6.38 7.63 16.54
CA ASN A 121 7.44 8.63 16.59
C ASN A 121 8.67 8.30 15.72
N LEU A 122 8.81 7.04 15.29
CA LEU A 122 9.91 6.59 14.45
C LEU A 122 9.61 6.66 12.96
N ILE A 123 8.40 7.01 12.59
CA ILE A 123 7.99 7.12 11.18
C ILE A 123 8.51 8.42 10.61
N PRO A 124 9.25 8.37 9.48
CA PRO A 124 9.68 9.57 8.77
C PRO A 124 8.47 10.37 8.29
N CYS A 125 8.27 11.56 8.83
CA CYS A 125 7.20 12.46 8.43
C CYS A 125 7.76 13.66 7.65
N ARG A 126 7.04 14.09 6.63
CA ARG A 126 7.36 15.28 5.84
C ARG A 126 6.92 16.55 6.55
N GLU A 127 5.86 16.44 7.32
CA GLU A 127 5.23 17.57 7.99
C GLU A 127 5.36 17.46 9.51
N ASN A 128 5.42 18.61 10.19
CA ASN A 128 5.51 18.67 11.63
C ASN A 128 4.12 18.43 12.29
N ASN A 129 4.14 17.97 13.52
CA ASN A 129 2.95 17.82 14.36
C ASN A 129 1.83 16.95 13.76
N MET A 130 2.20 15.92 12.99
CA MET A 130 1.24 14.93 12.53
C MET A 130 0.70 14.12 13.71
N THR A 131 -0.61 13.97 13.74
CA THR A 131 -1.31 13.14 14.73
C THR A 131 -1.15 11.65 14.43
N PRO A 132 -1.33 10.75 15.40
CA PRO A 132 -1.36 9.30 15.16
C PRO A 132 -2.34 8.89 14.07
N TYR A 133 -3.49 9.53 14.01
CA TYR A 133 -4.52 9.28 12.99
C TYR A 133 -4.03 9.63 11.58
N GLU A 134 -3.46 10.81 11.41
CA GLU A 134 -2.91 11.24 10.12
C GLU A 134 -1.76 10.35 9.65
N ILE A 135 -0.85 9.95 10.56
CA ILE A 135 0.27 9.07 10.24
C ILE A 135 -0.21 7.70 9.75
N MET A 136 -1.22 7.13 10.41
CA MET A 136 -1.73 5.80 10.09
C MET A 136 -2.57 5.75 8.81
N LEU A 137 -3.32 6.82 8.52
CA LEU A 137 -4.24 6.87 7.38
C LEU A 137 -3.70 7.63 6.18
N SER A 138 -2.53 8.26 6.28
CA SER A 138 -1.87 8.89 5.15
C SER A 138 -1.65 7.88 4.02
N GLU A 139 -2.02 8.26 2.80
CA GLU A 139 -1.81 7.50 1.58
C GLU A 139 -0.69 8.10 0.72
N SER A 140 0.30 8.76 1.34
CA SER A 140 1.51 9.19 0.64
C SER A 140 2.08 8.03 -0.16
N GLN A 141 2.39 8.28 -1.41
CA GLN A 141 2.84 7.26 -2.35
C GLN A 141 4.33 6.90 -2.12
N GLU A 142 4.83 5.92 -2.86
CA GLU A 142 6.23 5.46 -2.84
C GLU A 142 6.72 5.02 -1.47
N ARG A 143 5.90 4.23 -0.76
CA ARG A 143 6.23 3.67 0.56
C ARG A 143 5.98 2.17 0.62
N MET A 144 6.88 1.45 1.28
CA MET A 144 6.72 0.01 1.53
C MET A 144 6.90 -0.30 3.02
N LEU A 145 6.12 -1.27 3.49
CA LEU A 145 6.28 -1.89 4.81
C LEU A 145 6.95 -3.25 4.64
N ILE A 146 8.04 -3.46 5.36
CA ILE A 146 8.84 -4.70 5.24
C ILE A 146 9.03 -5.31 6.62
N VAL A 147 8.84 -6.62 6.73
CA VAL A 147 9.32 -7.40 7.88
C VAL A 147 10.63 -8.04 7.47
N LEU A 148 11.67 -7.73 8.22
CA LEU A 148 12.99 -8.30 8.02
C LEU A 148 13.25 -9.45 9.00
N LYS A 149 14.15 -10.35 8.63
CA LYS A 149 14.75 -11.29 9.58
C LYS A 149 15.59 -10.50 10.59
N LYS A 150 15.47 -10.85 11.87
CA LYS A 150 16.26 -10.26 12.95
C LYS A 150 17.76 -10.33 12.64
N GLY A 151 18.45 -9.21 12.82
CA GLY A 151 19.89 -9.07 12.54
C GLY A 151 20.22 -8.69 11.08
N LYS A 152 19.22 -8.50 10.22
CA LYS A 152 19.40 -8.10 8.81
C LYS A 152 19.14 -6.61 8.56
N GLU A 153 18.87 -5.85 9.60
CA GLU A 153 18.49 -4.44 9.53
C GLU A 153 19.60 -3.56 8.94
N LYS A 154 20.87 -3.83 9.32
CA LYS A 154 22.03 -3.08 8.82
C LYS A 154 22.26 -3.31 7.32
N GLU A 155 22.08 -4.55 6.86
CA GLU A 155 22.20 -4.90 5.43
C GLU A 155 21.13 -4.20 4.61
N ALA A 156 19.88 -4.24 5.07
CA ALA A 156 18.76 -3.60 4.40
C ALA A 156 18.92 -2.07 4.38
N ARG A 157 19.28 -1.46 5.52
CA ARG A 157 19.51 -0.01 5.62
C ARG A 157 20.53 0.48 4.58
N LYS A 158 21.66 -0.19 4.42
CA LYS A 158 22.68 0.19 3.44
C LYS A 158 22.16 0.21 1.99
N ILE A 159 21.22 -0.69 1.66
CA ILE A 159 20.62 -0.73 0.34
C ILE A 159 19.76 0.52 0.14
N PHE A 160 18.82 0.83 1.05
CA PHE A 160 17.95 1.99 0.91
C PHE A 160 18.72 3.31 0.97
N GLU A 161 19.71 3.45 1.84
CA GLU A 161 20.61 4.61 1.90
C GLU A 161 21.38 4.81 0.58
N LYS A 162 21.87 3.72 -0.05
CA LYS A 162 22.51 3.77 -1.37
C LYS A 162 21.60 4.38 -2.44
N TRP A 163 20.29 4.09 -2.36
CA TRP A 163 19.28 4.61 -3.29
C TRP A 163 18.69 5.95 -2.84
N GLY A 164 19.20 6.56 -1.76
CA GLY A 164 18.74 7.87 -1.24
C GLY A 164 17.35 7.84 -0.62
N LEU A 165 16.90 6.67 -0.15
CA LEU A 165 15.57 6.47 0.42
C LEU A 165 15.61 6.42 1.95
N ASP A 166 14.52 6.88 2.57
CA ASP A 166 14.35 6.74 4.03
C ASP A 166 14.22 5.26 4.42
N PHE A 167 14.81 4.93 5.58
CA PHE A 167 14.76 3.61 6.19
C PHE A 167 14.60 3.75 7.70
N ALA A 168 13.49 3.33 8.26
CA ALA A 168 13.20 3.39 9.68
C ALA A 168 12.70 2.06 10.22
N ILE A 169 13.30 1.58 11.33
CA ILE A 169 12.74 0.45 12.08
C ILE A 169 11.66 1.04 12.98
N ILE A 170 10.41 0.81 12.64
CA ILE A 170 9.26 1.44 13.30
C ILE A 170 8.59 0.55 14.35
N GLY A 171 8.93 -0.74 14.39
CA GLY A 171 8.28 -1.67 15.29
C GLY A 171 8.77 -3.10 15.17
N GLN A 172 7.97 -4.01 15.67
CA GLN A 172 8.24 -5.45 15.64
C GLN A 172 6.95 -6.27 15.63
N LEU A 173 7.05 -7.50 15.16
CA LEU A 173 5.99 -8.50 15.27
C LEU A 173 5.87 -9.02 16.71
N THR A 174 4.62 -9.25 17.14
CA THR A 174 4.29 -9.74 18.49
C THR A 174 3.37 -10.95 18.43
N ASN A 175 3.17 -11.59 19.56
CA ASN A 175 2.18 -12.67 19.73
C ASN A 175 0.82 -12.16 20.25
N SER A 176 0.64 -10.85 20.35
CA SER A 176 -0.57 -10.27 20.97
C SER A 176 -1.82 -10.40 20.10
N LYS A 177 -1.66 -10.68 18.79
CA LYS A 177 -2.73 -10.65 17.78
C LYS A 177 -3.48 -9.33 17.73
N LYS A 178 -2.78 -8.25 18.10
CA LYS A 178 -3.30 -6.89 18.13
C LYS A 178 -2.42 -5.96 17.30
N LEU A 179 -3.05 -4.93 16.76
CA LEU A 179 -2.36 -3.72 16.34
C LEU A 179 -2.16 -2.85 17.58
N GLU A 180 -0.92 -2.65 17.96
CA GLU A 180 -0.53 -1.83 19.11
C GLU A 180 0.28 -0.64 18.61
N LEU A 181 -0.22 0.57 18.87
CA LEU A 181 0.42 1.81 18.46
C LEU A 181 0.88 2.61 19.66
N GLU A 182 2.16 2.98 19.64
CA GLU A 182 2.76 3.86 20.63
C GLU A 182 3.02 5.24 20.01
N PHE A 183 2.67 6.30 20.73
CA PHE A 183 2.97 7.67 20.37
C PHE A 183 3.27 8.48 21.64
N ASN A 184 4.39 9.23 21.63
CA ASN A 184 4.86 9.99 22.80
C ASN A 184 4.92 9.16 24.08
N LYS A 185 5.44 7.91 23.98
CA LYS A 185 5.54 6.94 25.08
C LYS A 185 4.18 6.51 25.68
N LYS A 186 3.08 6.77 24.99
CA LYS A 186 1.75 6.32 25.39
C LYS A 186 1.23 5.32 24.38
N ASN A 187 0.52 4.31 24.86
CA ASN A 187 -0.25 3.44 23.98
C ASN A 187 -1.50 4.21 23.52
N VAL A 188 -1.61 4.45 22.22
CA VAL A 188 -2.72 5.22 21.62
C VAL A 188 -3.71 4.33 20.87
N CYS A 189 -3.35 3.06 20.65
CA CYS A 189 -4.23 2.08 20.01
C CYS A 189 -3.86 0.65 20.44
N SER A 190 -4.89 -0.16 20.71
CA SER A 190 -4.74 -1.61 20.94
C SER A 190 -6.01 -2.31 20.44
N ILE A 191 -6.00 -2.75 19.19
CA ILE A 191 -7.16 -3.32 18.49
C ILE A 191 -6.83 -4.73 18.02
N PRO A 192 -7.71 -5.73 18.18
CA PRO A 192 -7.52 -7.06 17.60
C PRO A 192 -7.38 -6.99 16.07
N ILE A 193 -6.35 -7.63 15.51
CA ILE A 193 -6.04 -7.60 14.07
C ILE A 193 -7.22 -8.12 13.23
N HIS A 194 -7.79 -9.26 13.61
CA HIS A 194 -8.86 -9.89 12.84
C HIS A 194 -10.15 -9.06 12.76
N SER A 195 -10.40 -8.19 13.76
CA SER A 195 -11.56 -7.29 13.73
C SER A 195 -11.48 -6.25 12.61
N LEU A 196 -10.28 -5.89 12.20
CA LEU A 196 -10.02 -4.90 11.14
C LEU A 196 -9.75 -5.54 9.77
N GLY A 197 -9.37 -6.82 9.76
CA GLY A 197 -9.06 -7.57 8.54
C GLY A 197 -10.19 -8.54 8.15
N ASP A 198 -10.07 -9.78 8.58
CA ASP A 198 -10.87 -10.90 8.05
C ASP A 198 -12.35 -10.88 8.45
N ASN A 199 -12.69 -10.23 9.57
CA ASN A 199 -14.04 -10.17 10.11
C ASN A 199 -14.86 -8.96 9.61
N ALA A 200 -14.41 -8.29 8.57
CA ALA A 200 -15.19 -7.22 7.95
C ALA A 200 -16.53 -7.74 7.42
N PRO A 201 -17.64 -6.98 7.56
CA PRO A 201 -18.95 -7.42 7.10
C PRO A 201 -18.96 -7.70 5.59
N LYS A 202 -19.39 -8.91 5.21
CA LYS A 202 -19.57 -9.30 3.82
C LYS A 202 -21.04 -9.18 3.45
N TYR A 203 -21.41 -8.08 2.81
CA TYR A 203 -22.79 -7.82 2.40
C TYR A 203 -23.13 -8.68 1.17
N LYS A 204 -24.23 -9.45 1.27
CA LYS A 204 -24.89 -10.05 0.11
C LYS A 204 -25.96 -9.10 -0.37
N ARG A 205 -25.74 -8.47 -1.53
CA ARG A 205 -26.71 -7.59 -2.13
C ARG A 205 -27.42 -8.33 -3.25
N ASP A 206 -28.72 -8.05 -3.42
CA ASP A 206 -29.46 -8.56 -4.55
C ASP A 206 -28.88 -7.98 -5.84
N PHE A 207 -28.79 -8.80 -6.86
CA PHE A 207 -28.31 -8.39 -8.17
C PHE A 207 -29.15 -9.03 -9.26
N ILE A 208 -29.32 -8.32 -10.36
CA ILE A 208 -29.97 -8.85 -11.57
C ILE A 208 -28.87 -9.48 -12.42
N THR A 209 -29.04 -10.75 -12.74
CA THR A 209 -28.12 -11.43 -13.65
C THR A 209 -28.22 -10.79 -15.04
N TYR A 210 -27.15 -10.19 -15.50
CA TYR A 210 -27.07 -9.63 -16.83
C TYR A 210 -26.92 -10.76 -17.86
N SER A 211 -27.76 -10.78 -18.87
CA SER A 211 -27.55 -11.66 -20.02
C SER A 211 -26.55 -11.00 -20.97
N TYR A 212 -25.39 -11.62 -21.13
CA TYR A 212 -24.38 -11.13 -22.07
C TYR A 212 -25.00 -11.02 -23.48
N PRO A 213 -24.78 -9.91 -24.20
CA PRO A 213 -25.13 -9.86 -25.61
C PRO A 213 -24.40 -10.99 -26.35
N LYS A 214 -25.05 -11.55 -27.37
CA LYS A 214 -24.39 -12.56 -28.20
C LYS A 214 -23.06 -12.00 -28.67
N ILE A 215 -22.00 -12.78 -28.46
CA ILE A 215 -20.66 -12.42 -28.94
C ILE A 215 -20.78 -12.24 -30.45
N ILE A 216 -20.63 -11.00 -30.91
CA ILE A 216 -20.45 -10.72 -32.32
C ILE A 216 -19.02 -11.20 -32.61
N ASN A 217 -18.89 -12.26 -33.38
CA ASN A 217 -17.59 -12.70 -33.89
C ASN A 217 -17.05 -11.57 -34.77
N HIS A 218 -16.23 -10.71 -34.18
CA HIS A 218 -15.40 -9.81 -34.95
C HIS A 218 -14.29 -10.65 -35.59
N ASP A 219 -14.00 -10.36 -36.85
CA ASP A 219 -12.87 -10.93 -37.58
C ASP A 219 -11.62 -10.86 -36.70
N SER A 220 -11.00 -12.00 -36.46
CA SER A 220 -9.84 -12.15 -35.57
C SER A 220 -8.60 -11.34 -36.01
N ASN A 221 -8.71 -10.63 -37.12
CA ASN A 221 -7.66 -9.78 -37.69
C ASN A 221 -7.71 -8.32 -37.22
N ILE A 222 -8.69 -7.91 -36.41
CA ILE A 222 -8.73 -6.55 -35.87
C ILE A 222 -7.90 -6.51 -34.58
N CYS A 223 -6.66 -6.07 -34.70
CA CYS A 223 -5.81 -5.77 -33.56
C CYS A 223 -6.22 -4.41 -32.96
N LEU A 224 -6.90 -4.42 -31.82
CA LEU A 224 -7.32 -3.21 -31.10
C LEU A 224 -6.15 -2.29 -30.74
N LEU A 225 -4.93 -2.83 -30.65
CA LEU A 225 -3.71 -2.06 -30.38
C LEU A 225 -3.38 -1.08 -31.53
N TYR A 226 -3.77 -1.39 -32.76
CA TYR A 226 -3.52 -0.53 -33.92
C TYR A 226 -4.66 0.44 -34.21
N THR A 227 -5.82 0.26 -33.57
CA THR A 227 -6.99 1.13 -33.78
C THR A 227 -7.11 2.24 -32.76
N SER A 228 -6.30 2.22 -31.71
CA SER A 228 -6.25 3.28 -30.68
C SER A 228 -5.05 4.18 -30.98
N PRO A 229 -5.24 5.38 -31.57
CA PRO A 229 -4.11 6.28 -31.81
C PRO A 229 -3.48 6.68 -30.49
N SER A 230 -2.17 6.46 -30.38
CA SER A 230 -1.38 6.97 -29.26
C SER A 230 -1.40 8.51 -29.27
N PRO A 231 -1.32 9.18 -28.13
CA PRO A 231 -1.15 10.64 -28.10
C PRO A 231 0.06 11.14 -28.89
N ARG A 232 1.03 10.25 -29.22
CA ARG A 232 2.17 10.55 -30.09
C ARG A 232 1.85 10.54 -31.57
N ASP A 233 0.77 9.88 -31.96
CA ASP A 233 0.36 9.72 -33.37
C ASP A 233 -0.57 10.87 -33.81
N GLN A 234 -0.90 11.78 -32.90
CA GLN A 234 -1.77 12.95 -33.15
C GLN A 234 -0.99 14.24 -33.46
N ARG A 235 0.29 14.15 -33.86
CA ARG A 235 1.10 15.31 -34.27
C ARG A 235 1.21 15.40 -35.78
#